data_2cb21f930276444c21bf5408d0c8b4bb
#
_entry.id   2cb21f930276444c21bf5408d0c8b4bb
#
_cell.length_a   1.000
_cell.length_b   1.000
_cell.length_c   1.000
_cell.angle_alpha   90.00
_cell.angle_beta   90.00
_cell.angle_gamma   90.00
#
_symmetry.space_group_name_H-M   'P 1'
#
loop_
_entity.id
_entity.type
_entity.pdbx_description
1 polymer ?
#
loop_
_entity_poly.entity_id
_entity_poly.type
_entity_poly.pdbx_seq_one_letter_code
_entity_poly.pdbx_strand_id
1 'polypeptide(L)'
;VRVEKLDVTDLRQISKLAEKYRGVPVDVLFNNAAWLGEPISKQQFGNLDQDMFVEVMKTNVYGPLKLSEALVDNIAASQQKKIIGMTSGLGSLTLMGRMSRFYYYQMSKAAMNMGMRAMRNDLQGRGIIVALLAPGMVDTDLLVASGYKGESLSPAESAAALYKLVAALTIDDKGIP
;
A
#
# COMPACT_ATOMS: atom_id res chain seq x y z
N VAL A 1 3.77 18.57 -12.42
CA VAL A 1 2.96 17.52 -11.77
C VAL A 1 1.64 17.43 -12.53
N ARG A 2 1.22 16.20 -12.89
CA ARG A 2 -0.11 15.91 -13.42
C ARG A 2 -0.93 15.27 -12.30
N VAL A 3 -2.19 15.65 -12.18
CA VAL A 3 -3.13 15.08 -11.23
C VAL A 3 -4.21 14.33 -12.00
N GLU A 4 -4.43 13.07 -11.64
CA GLU A 4 -5.48 12.23 -12.21
C GLU A 4 -6.44 11.80 -11.10
N LYS A 5 -7.74 11.90 -11.37
CA LYS A 5 -8.75 11.39 -10.45
C LYS A 5 -8.78 9.86 -10.54
N LEU A 6 -8.51 9.18 -9.42
CA LEU A 6 -8.52 7.73 -9.34
C LEU A 6 -9.13 7.28 -8.01
N ASP A 7 -10.16 6.48 -8.08
CA ASP A 7 -10.62 5.63 -7.00
C ASP A 7 -10.07 4.22 -7.25
N VAL A 8 -9.17 3.75 -6.37
CA VAL A 8 -8.53 2.44 -6.51
C VAL A 8 -9.50 1.27 -6.33
N THR A 9 -10.73 1.52 -5.87
CA THR A 9 -11.79 0.52 -5.77
C THR A 9 -12.65 0.43 -7.03
N ASP A 10 -12.55 1.40 -7.94
CA ASP A 10 -13.28 1.43 -9.22
C ASP A 10 -12.42 0.88 -10.36
N LEU A 11 -12.67 -0.36 -10.75
CA LEU A 11 -11.91 -1.03 -11.82
C LEU A 11 -11.99 -0.32 -13.17
N ARG A 12 -13.08 0.41 -13.43
CA ARG A 12 -13.23 1.18 -14.68
C ARG A 12 -12.29 2.38 -14.69
N GLN A 13 -12.08 3.03 -13.53
CA GLN A 13 -11.12 4.12 -13.43
C GLN A 13 -9.69 3.62 -13.58
N ILE A 14 -9.35 2.47 -12.97
CA ILE A 14 -8.04 1.82 -13.16
C ILE A 14 -7.80 1.50 -14.64
N SER A 15 -8.77 0.88 -15.31
CA SER A 15 -8.65 0.54 -16.73
C SER A 15 -8.48 1.79 -17.62
N LYS A 16 -9.24 2.85 -17.35
CA LYS A 16 -9.11 4.13 -18.09
C LYS A 16 -7.74 4.78 -17.86
N LEU A 17 -7.21 4.71 -16.64
CA LEU A 17 -5.87 5.22 -16.33
C LEU A 17 -4.81 4.45 -17.12
N ALA A 18 -4.85 3.13 -17.09
CA ALA A 18 -3.91 2.27 -17.82
C ALA A 18 -3.98 2.52 -19.34
N GLU A 19 -5.18 2.66 -19.91
CA GLU A 19 -5.37 3.01 -21.30
C GLU A 19 -4.75 4.37 -21.65
N LYS A 20 -5.01 5.39 -20.83
CA LYS A 20 -4.49 6.74 -20.99
C LYS A 20 -2.96 6.78 -21.02
N TYR A 21 -2.32 5.94 -20.20
CA TYR A 21 -0.86 5.87 -20.10
C TYR A 21 -0.25 4.70 -20.88
N ARG A 22 -0.99 4.08 -21.79
CA ARG A 22 -0.48 2.98 -22.63
C ARG A 22 0.83 3.38 -23.32
N GLY A 23 1.88 2.55 -23.14
CA GLY A 23 3.20 2.76 -23.72
C GLY A 23 4.04 3.87 -23.06
N VAL A 24 3.54 4.51 -22.00
CA VAL A 24 4.31 5.49 -21.21
C VAL A 24 5.07 4.76 -20.12
N PRO A 25 6.42 4.80 -20.07
CA PRO A 25 7.17 4.17 -18.98
C PRO A 25 6.85 4.79 -17.62
N VAL A 26 6.72 3.95 -16.60
CA VAL A 26 6.50 4.36 -15.20
C VAL A 26 7.62 3.77 -14.34
N ASP A 27 8.53 4.61 -13.88
CA ASP A 27 9.70 4.20 -13.10
C ASP A 27 9.33 3.63 -11.73
N VAL A 28 8.41 4.29 -11.04
CA VAL A 28 7.96 3.90 -9.70
C VAL A 28 6.45 4.01 -9.60
N LEU A 29 5.78 2.89 -9.33
CA LEU A 29 4.40 2.89 -8.87
C LEU A 29 4.39 2.82 -7.35
N PHE A 30 3.85 3.86 -6.70
CA PHE A 30 3.79 3.95 -5.25
C PHE A 30 2.33 3.80 -4.77
N ASN A 31 1.96 2.61 -4.33
CA ASN A 31 0.63 2.29 -3.81
C ASN A 31 0.51 2.81 -2.37
N ASN A 32 0.03 4.04 -2.21
CA ASN A 32 -0.11 4.71 -0.93
C ASN A 32 -1.55 4.74 -0.40
N ALA A 33 -2.55 4.66 -1.27
CA ALA A 33 -3.95 4.73 -0.88
C ALA A 33 -4.29 3.68 0.19
N ALA A 34 -4.89 4.12 1.29
CA ALA A 34 -5.34 3.25 2.37
C ALA A 34 -6.48 3.89 3.17
N TRP A 35 -7.34 3.04 3.72
CA TRP A 35 -8.40 3.43 4.63
C TRP A 35 -8.30 2.64 5.94
N LEU A 36 -8.42 3.34 7.07
CA LEU A 36 -8.35 2.72 8.40
C LEU A 36 -9.59 1.86 8.72
N GLY A 37 -10.73 2.18 8.10
CA GLY A 37 -12.01 1.58 8.44
C GLY A 37 -12.67 2.31 9.62
N GLU A 38 -13.44 3.33 9.34
CA GLU A 38 -14.10 4.17 10.35
C GLU A 38 -15.62 4.04 10.28
N PRO A 39 -16.32 4.06 11.41
CA PRO A 39 -15.81 4.20 12.78
C PRO A 39 -15.15 2.91 13.32
N ILE A 40 -14.10 3.07 14.13
CA ILE A 40 -13.30 1.96 14.67
C ILE A 40 -14.16 0.92 15.43
N SER A 41 -15.25 1.34 16.05
CA SER A 41 -16.18 0.45 16.75
C SER A 41 -16.76 -0.66 15.86
N LYS A 42 -16.86 -0.44 14.55
CA LYS A 42 -17.37 -1.41 13.58
C LYS A 42 -16.34 -2.48 13.16
N GLN A 43 -15.13 -2.39 13.64
CA GLN A 43 -14.09 -3.40 13.40
C GLN A 43 -13.50 -3.95 14.69
N GLN A 44 -14.31 -4.01 15.76
CA GLN A 44 -13.92 -4.61 17.04
C GLN A 44 -14.68 -5.91 17.27
N PHE A 45 -14.06 -6.84 17.98
CA PHE A 45 -14.69 -8.11 18.33
C PHE A 45 -16.03 -7.86 19.09
N GLY A 46 -17.08 -8.51 18.61
CA GLY A 46 -18.45 -8.29 19.09
C GLY A 46 -19.27 -7.28 18.24
N ASN A 47 -18.62 -6.52 17.33
CA ASN A 47 -19.30 -5.58 16.44
C ASN A 47 -18.59 -5.52 15.08
N LEU A 48 -18.35 -6.67 14.48
CA LEU A 48 -17.68 -6.77 13.19
C LEU A 48 -18.66 -6.53 12.04
N ASP A 49 -18.45 -5.44 11.29
CA ASP A 49 -19.28 -5.04 10.15
C ASP A 49 -18.73 -5.59 8.84
N GLN A 50 -19.53 -6.38 8.13
CA GLN A 50 -19.11 -7.05 6.89
C GLN A 50 -18.85 -6.07 5.75
N ASP A 51 -19.67 -5.04 5.59
CA ASP A 51 -19.51 -4.10 4.48
C ASP A 51 -18.22 -3.29 4.65
N MET A 52 -17.93 -2.85 5.87
CA MET A 52 -16.66 -2.20 6.19
C MET A 52 -15.46 -3.12 5.91
N PHE A 53 -15.55 -4.41 6.28
CA PHE A 53 -14.50 -5.38 5.97
C PHE A 53 -14.22 -5.42 4.47
N VAL A 54 -15.27 -5.54 3.66
CA VAL A 54 -15.16 -5.60 2.19
C VAL A 54 -14.52 -4.32 1.64
N GLU A 55 -14.96 -3.15 2.09
CA GLU A 55 -14.42 -1.88 1.59
C GLU A 55 -12.96 -1.65 2.03
N VAL A 56 -12.59 -2.01 3.25
CA VAL A 56 -11.18 -1.94 3.69
C VAL A 56 -10.30 -2.86 2.85
N MET A 57 -10.76 -4.09 2.59
CA MET A 57 -10.00 -5.04 1.77
C MET A 57 -9.90 -4.60 0.30
N LYS A 58 -10.96 -4.04 -0.27
CA LYS A 58 -10.92 -3.47 -1.62
C LYS A 58 -9.90 -2.33 -1.72
N THR A 59 -9.96 -1.38 -0.78
CA THR A 59 -9.10 -0.19 -0.81
C THR A 59 -7.64 -0.54 -0.54
N ASN A 60 -7.38 -1.30 0.52
CA ASN A 60 -6.02 -1.49 1.03
C ASN A 60 -5.28 -2.65 0.37
N VAL A 61 -5.99 -3.58 -0.27
CA VAL A 61 -5.40 -4.82 -0.82
C VAL A 61 -5.68 -4.93 -2.32
N TYR A 62 -6.95 -5.10 -2.69
CA TYR A 62 -7.31 -5.41 -4.07
C TYR A 62 -6.99 -4.27 -5.03
N GLY A 63 -7.28 -3.03 -4.65
CA GLY A 63 -7.00 -1.84 -5.46
C GLY A 63 -5.52 -1.71 -5.83
N PRO A 64 -4.58 -1.71 -4.86
CA PRO A 64 -3.14 -1.70 -5.12
C PRO A 64 -2.66 -2.84 -6.01
N LEU A 65 -3.13 -4.07 -5.78
CA LEU A 65 -2.76 -5.22 -6.61
C LEU A 65 -3.27 -5.04 -8.05
N LYS A 66 -4.53 -4.60 -8.19
CA LYS A 66 -5.17 -4.40 -9.50
C LYS A 66 -4.57 -3.24 -10.29
N LEU A 67 -4.20 -2.15 -9.60
CA LEU A 67 -3.50 -1.04 -10.22
C LEU A 67 -2.10 -1.45 -10.69
N SER A 68 -1.39 -2.24 -9.87
CA SER A 68 -0.08 -2.78 -10.24
C SER A 68 -0.16 -3.71 -11.45
N GLU A 69 -1.17 -4.59 -11.50
CA GLU A 69 -1.44 -5.45 -12.65
C GLU A 69 -1.72 -4.64 -13.92
N ALA A 70 -2.55 -3.60 -13.81
CA ALA A 70 -2.93 -2.77 -14.95
C ALA A 70 -1.78 -1.95 -15.54
N LEU A 71 -0.76 -1.60 -14.73
CA LEU A 71 0.39 -0.80 -15.14
C LEU A 71 1.69 -1.62 -15.28
N VAL A 72 1.63 -2.94 -15.17
CA VAL A 72 2.82 -3.79 -15.12
C VAL A 72 3.71 -3.65 -16.37
N ASP A 73 3.12 -3.46 -17.55
CA ASP A 73 3.88 -3.28 -18.79
C ASP A 73 4.53 -1.90 -18.87
N ASN A 74 3.88 -0.87 -18.35
CA ASN A 74 4.46 0.47 -18.21
C ASN A 74 5.70 0.45 -17.30
N ILE A 75 5.61 -0.31 -16.19
CA ILE A 75 6.69 -0.45 -15.22
C ILE A 75 7.84 -1.27 -15.83
N ALA A 76 7.54 -2.38 -16.49
CA ALA A 76 8.54 -3.21 -17.15
C ALA A 76 9.31 -2.48 -18.27
N ALA A 77 8.67 -1.52 -18.93
CA ALA A 77 9.27 -0.69 -19.98
C ALA A 77 10.14 0.46 -19.42
N SER A 78 10.13 0.71 -18.12
CA SER A 78 10.87 1.80 -17.50
C SER A 78 12.30 1.41 -17.14
N GLN A 79 13.07 2.38 -16.63
CA GLN A 79 14.45 2.13 -16.17
C GLN A 79 14.51 1.61 -14.74
N GLN A 80 13.73 2.16 -13.81
CA GLN A 80 13.80 1.79 -12.40
C GLN A 80 12.96 0.56 -12.03
N LYS A 81 11.85 0.32 -12.72
CA LYS A 81 11.00 -0.87 -12.61
C LYS A 81 10.59 -1.19 -11.17
N LYS A 82 10.01 -0.23 -10.45
CA LYS A 82 9.68 -0.36 -9.04
C LYS A 82 8.18 -0.32 -8.78
N ILE A 83 7.68 -1.28 -8.00
CA ILE A 83 6.33 -1.29 -7.41
C ILE A 83 6.48 -1.26 -5.90
N ILE A 84 5.94 -0.22 -5.28
CA ILE A 84 6.02 -0.02 -3.84
C ILE A 84 4.63 -0.14 -3.23
N GLY A 85 4.50 -0.95 -2.18
CA GLY A 85 3.30 -1.02 -1.35
C GLY A 85 3.52 -0.33 0.00
N MET A 86 2.64 0.59 0.36
CA MET A 86 2.66 1.22 1.68
C MET A 86 2.00 0.31 2.70
N THR A 87 2.82 -0.34 3.53
CA THR A 87 2.35 -1.20 4.62
C THR A 87 2.31 -0.48 5.96
N SER A 88 2.27 -1.23 7.03
CA SER A 88 2.27 -0.75 8.43
C SER A 88 2.85 -1.84 9.33
N GLY A 89 3.48 -1.45 10.42
CA GLY A 89 3.82 -2.38 11.51
C GLY A 89 2.62 -3.15 12.04
N LEU A 90 1.41 -2.59 11.91
CA LEU A 90 0.15 -3.26 12.25
C LEU A 90 -0.19 -4.47 11.35
N GLY A 91 0.46 -4.62 10.21
CA GLY A 91 0.36 -5.81 9.35
C GLY A 91 1.32 -6.94 9.72
N SER A 92 2.16 -6.75 10.75
CA SER A 92 3.12 -7.75 11.22
C SER A 92 2.53 -8.57 12.37
N LEU A 93 2.46 -9.88 12.21
CA LEU A 93 2.02 -10.79 13.28
C LEU A 93 2.97 -10.77 14.48
N THR A 94 4.26 -10.56 14.23
CA THR A 94 5.29 -10.49 15.28
C THR A 94 5.21 -9.20 16.08
N LEU A 95 4.99 -8.05 15.39
CA LEU A 95 4.94 -6.73 16.02
C LEU A 95 3.59 -6.37 16.62
N MET A 96 2.54 -7.14 16.32
CA MET A 96 1.17 -6.85 16.77
C MET A 96 1.03 -6.73 18.29
N GLY A 97 1.79 -7.52 19.06
CA GLY A 97 1.71 -7.53 20.53
C GLY A 97 0.30 -7.83 21.01
N ARG A 98 -0.21 -7.00 21.95
CA ARG A 98 -1.57 -7.14 22.53
C ARG A 98 -2.60 -6.19 21.91
N MET A 99 -2.30 -5.53 20.79
CA MET A 99 -3.22 -4.58 20.18
C MET A 99 -4.32 -5.31 19.41
N SER A 100 -5.59 -5.03 19.70
CA SER A 100 -6.76 -5.68 19.10
C SER A 100 -7.84 -4.71 18.61
N ARG A 101 -7.47 -3.45 18.28
CA ARG A 101 -8.47 -2.41 17.97
C ARG A 101 -8.86 -2.31 16.51
N PHE A 102 -7.98 -2.70 15.57
CA PHE A 102 -8.10 -2.40 14.15
C PHE A 102 -8.13 -3.69 13.33
N TYR A 103 -9.09 -4.57 13.58
CA TYR A 103 -9.15 -5.90 12.96
C TYR A 103 -8.99 -5.85 11.46
N TYR A 104 -9.83 -5.07 10.77
CA TYR A 104 -9.83 -5.05 9.31
C TYR A 104 -8.59 -4.37 8.73
N TYR A 105 -8.14 -3.28 9.38
CA TYR A 105 -6.92 -2.61 8.95
C TYR A 105 -5.69 -3.51 9.13
N GLN A 106 -5.53 -4.14 10.28
CA GLN A 106 -4.44 -5.09 10.55
C GLN A 106 -4.45 -6.24 9.55
N MET A 107 -5.62 -6.87 9.36
CA MET A 107 -5.81 -7.94 8.37
C MET A 107 -5.48 -7.46 6.96
N SER A 108 -5.91 -6.27 6.58
CA SER A 108 -5.62 -5.72 5.25
C SER A 108 -4.13 -5.47 5.02
N LYS A 109 -3.40 -4.98 6.02
CA LYS A 109 -1.95 -4.77 5.89
C LYS A 109 -1.18 -6.09 5.86
N ALA A 110 -1.61 -7.10 6.61
CA ALA A 110 -1.06 -8.45 6.52
C ALA A 110 -1.35 -9.09 5.15
N ALA A 111 -2.57 -8.95 4.63
CA ALA A 111 -2.95 -9.43 3.30
C ALA A 111 -2.18 -8.70 2.20
N MET A 112 -1.97 -7.38 2.32
CA MET A 112 -1.14 -6.59 1.41
C MET A 112 0.31 -7.09 1.40
N ASN A 113 0.89 -7.38 2.58
CA ASN A 113 2.23 -7.94 2.69
C ASN A 113 2.34 -9.27 1.91
N MET A 114 1.37 -10.15 2.09
CA MET A 114 1.33 -11.43 1.37
C MET A 114 1.16 -11.23 -0.15
N GLY A 115 0.22 -10.38 -0.57
CA GLY A 115 -0.03 -10.10 -1.99
C GLY A 115 1.19 -9.50 -2.70
N MET A 116 1.88 -8.54 -2.07
CA MET A 116 3.09 -7.94 -2.63
C MET A 116 4.25 -8.95 -2.69
N ARG A 117 4.35 -9.85 -1.72
CA ARG A 117 5.35 -10.91 -1.75
C ARG A 117 5.10 -11.90 -2.89
N ALA A 118 3.85 -12.31 -3.12
CA ALA A 118 3.48 -13.13 -4.27
C ALA A 118 3.80 -12.43 -5.59
N MET A 119 3.39 -11.16 -5.73
CA MET A 119 3.69 -10.33 -6.91
C MET A 119 5.20 -10.22 -7.18
N ARG A 120 6.02 -10.09 -6.13
CA ARG A 120 7.49 -10.10 -6.28
C ARG A 120 7.98 -11.39 -6.95
N ASN A 121 7.50 -12.54 -6.48
CA ASN A 121 7.91 -13.83 -7.05
C ASN A 121 7.51 -13.95 -8.53
N ASP A 122 6.33 -13.45 -8.90
CA ASP A 122 5.84 -13.49 -10.28
C ASP A 122 6.60 -12.52 -11.20
N LEU A 123 7.02 -11.37 -10.68
CA LEU A 123 7.57 -10.28 -11.50
C LEU A 123 9.11 -10.18 -11.50
N GLN A 124 9.80 -10.94 -10.64
CA GLN A 124 11.28 -10.90 -10.60
C GLN A 124 11.91 -11.30 -11.94
N GLY A 125 11.33 -12.22 -12.69
CA GLY A 125 11.78 -12.61 -14.03
C GLY A 125 11.66 -11.51 -15.09
N ARG A 126 10.85 -10.48 -14.82
CA ARG A 126 10.72 -9.25 -15.63
C ARG A 126 11.67 -8.13 -15.17
N GLY A 127 12.49 -8.37 -14.15
CA GLY A 127 13.39 -7.40 -13.55
C GLY A 127 12.65 -6.30 -12.76
N ILE A 128 11.41 -6.57 -12.31
CA ILE A 128 10.61 -5.61 -11.54
C ILE A 128 10.89 -5.81 -10.05
N ILE A 129 11.23 -4.73 -9.39
CA ILE A 129 11.44 -4.66 -7.94
C ILE A 129 10.09 -4.41 -7.27
N VAL A 130 9.65 -5.34 -6.42
CA VAL A 130 8.44 -5.18 -5.62
C VAL A 130 8.85 -5.10 -4.15
N ALA A 131 8.51 -4.00 -3.49
CA ALA A 131 8.90 -3.75 -2.10
C ALA A 131 7.73 -3.23 -1.25
N LEU A 132 7.82 -3.50 0.04
CA LEU A 132 6.92 -2.97 1.07
C LEU A 132 7.67 -1.96 1.93
N LEU A 133 7.07 -0.80 2.16
CA LEU A 133 7.62 0.22 3.03
C LEU A 133 6.59 0.61 4.10
N ALA A 134 7.06 0.77 5.33
CA ALA A 134 6.27 1.29 6.43
C ALA A 134 6.69 2.75 6.71
N PRO A 135 5.75 3.70 6.78
CA PRO A 135 6.06 5.13 6.87
C PRO A 135 6.50 5.59 8.27
N GLY A 136 6.39 4.71 9.28
CA GLY A 136 6.46 5.09 10.69
C GLY A 136 5.13 5.61 11.20
N MET A 137 5.14 6.23 12.38
CA MET A 137 4.00 6.95 12.93
C MET A 137 4.06 8.38 12.38
N VAL A 138 3.14 8.72 11.48
CA VAL A 138 3.17 10.00 10.74
C VAL A 138 1.95 10.83 11.08
N ASP A 139 2.12 12.11 11.38
CA ASP A 139 1.05 13.05 11.68
C ASP A 139 0.18 13.28 10.44
N THR A 140 -0.91 12.53 10.37
CA THR A 140 -1.89 12.49 9.28
C THR A 140 -3.29 12.27 9.83
N ASP A 141 -4.31 12.54 9.03
CA ASP A 141 -5.71 12.28 9.39
C ASP A 141 -5.94 10.82 9.82
N LEU A 142 -5.26 9.85 9.18
CA LEU A 142 -5.33 8.45 9.53
C LEU A 142 -4.79 8.19 10.95
N LEU A 143 -3.68 8.84 11.34
CA LEU A 143 -3.13 8.73 12.69
C LEU A 143 -4.07 9.36 13.72
N VAL A 144 -4.62 10.52 13.42
CA VAL A 144 -5.62 11.18 14.27
C VAL A 144 -6.84 10.30 14.46
N ALA A 145 -7.38 9.73 13.40
CA ALA A 145 -8.52 8.81 13.44
C ALA A 145 -8.24 7.52 14.24
N SER A 146 -6.98 7.06 14.27
CA SER A 146 -6.57 5.92 15.09
C SER A 146 -6.63 6.18 16.60
N GLY A 147 -6.69 7.46 17.01
CA GLY A 147 -6.64 7.88 18.41
C GLY A 147 -5.25 7.77 19.05
N TYR A 148 -4.19 7.66 18.25
CA TYR A 148 -2.81 7.66 18.73
C TYR A 148 -2.45 9.01 19.36
N LYS A 149 -1.69 8.99 20.45
CA LYS A 149 -1.30 10.18 21.24
C LYS A 149 0.21 10.28 21.51
N GLY A 150 0.99 9.35 20.91
CA GLY A 150 2.45 9.36 21.08
C GLY A 150 3.15 10.30 20.09
N GLU A 151 4.47 10.22 20.06
CA GLU A 151 5.31 10.95 19.13
C GLU A 151 5.07 10.49 17.68
N SER A 152 5.12 11.42 16.74
CA SER A 152 4.95 11.17 15.32
C SER A 152 5.93 11.99 14.50
N LEU A 153 6.27 11.48 13.32
CA LEU A 153 7.03 12.20 12.32
C LEU A 153 6.11 13.18 11.57
N SER A 154 6.65 14.27 11.09
CA SER A 154 5.95 15.07 10.09
C SER A 154 5.82 14.29 8.77
N PRO A 155 4.80 14.58 7.94
CA PRO A 155 4.70 14.00 6.60
C PRO A 155 5.95 14.20 5.74
N ALA A 156 6.61 15.38 5.88
CA ALA A 156 7.83 15.69 5.14
C ALA A 156 9.03 14.83 5.54
N GLU A 157 9.24 14.59 6.84
CA GLU A 157 10.30 13.72 7.34
C GLU A 157 10.10 12.28 6.88
N SER A 158 8.88 11.74 7.02
CA SER A 158 8.55 10.40 6.55
C SER A 158 8.74 10.27 5.03
N ALA A 159 8.24 11.22 4.25
CA ALA A 159 8.38 11.21 2.79
C ALA A 159 9.86 11.27 2.36
N ALA A 160 10.69 12.08 3.01
CA ALA A 160 12.11 12.17 2.72
C ALA A 160 12.85 10.84 3.01
N ALA A 161 12.50 10.16 4.10
CA ALA A 161 13.05 8.86 4.44
C ALA A 161 12.63 7.80 3.42
N LEU A 162 11.33 7.73 3.08
CA LEU A 162 10.79 6.81 2.08
C LEU A 162 11.42 7.03 0.70
N TYR A 163 11.60 8.29 0.28
CA TYR A 163 12.25 8.62 -0.99
C TYR A 163 13.67 8.04 -1.06
N LYS A 164 14.47 8.21 -0.01
CA LYS A 164 15.84 7.64 0.06
C LYS A 164 15.82 6.12 -0.04
N LEU A 165 14.89 5.45 0.66
CA LEU A 165 14.74 4.01 0.59
C LEU A 165 14.36 3.55 -0.82
N VAL A 166 13.36 4.17 -1.44
CA VAL A 166 12.93 3.83 -2.81
C VAL A 166 14.05 4.05 -3.82
N ALA A 167 14.81 5.15 -3.70
CA ALA A 167 15.94 5.43 -4.58
C ALA A 167 17.03 4.37 -4.50
N ALA A 168 17.31 3.86 -3.28
CA ALA A 168 18.35 2.88 -3.02
C ALA A 168 17.98 1.43 -3.35
N LEU A 169 16.68 1.11 -3.53
CA LEU A 169 16.24 -0.27 -3.79
C LEU A 169 16.83 -0.85 -5.07
N THR A 170 17.36 -2.06 -4.98
CA THR A 170 17.89 -2.87 -6.09
C THR A 170 17.14 -4.20 -6.22
N ILE A 171 17.33 -4.91 -7.33
CA ILE A 171 16.68 -6.22 -7.56
C ILE A 171 17.14 -7.28 -6.55
N ASP A 172 18.34 -7.13 -6.00
CA ASP A 172 18.95 -8.07 -5.05
C ASP A 172 18.47 -7.83 -3.61
N ASP A 173 17.77 -6.72 -3.37
CA ASP A 173 17.23 -6.41 -2.05
C ASP A 173 16.15 -7.43 -1.69
N LYS A 174 16.52 -8.32 -0.78
CA LYS A 174 15.63 -9.35 -0.22
C LYS A 174 14.70 -8.76 0.84
N GLY A 175 14.33 -7.48 0.71
CA GLY A 175 13.44 -6.81 1.67
C GLY A 175 12.32 -7.74 2.11
N ILE A 176 12.50 -8.36 3.28
CA ILE A 176 11.49 -9.21 3.91
C ILE A 176 10.59 -8.26 4.69
N PRO A 177 9.29 -8.24 4.42
CA PRO A 177 8.36 -7.51 5.25
C PRO A 177 8.26 -8.11 6.65
#